data_a4cf7764fea59edb8aea1f2dd8010a2e
#
_entry.id   a4cf7764fea59edb8aea1f2dd8010a2e
#
_cell.length_a   1.000
_cell.length_b   1.000
_cell.length_c   1.000
_cell.angle_alpha   90.00
_cell.angle_beta   90.00
_cell.angle_gamma   90.00
#
_symmetry.space_group_name_H-M   'P 1'
#
loop_
_entity.id
_entity.type
_entity.pdbx_description
1 polymer ?
#
loop_
_entity_poly.entity_id
_entity_poly.type
_entity_poly.pdbx_seq_one_letter_code
_entity_poly.pdbx_strand_id
1 'polypeptide(L)'
;LSPSSAASDVYKRQVDYGGYTAPLAFLGRHAAGNAAVAVELALALWRKGFEIPDEAILAGLAAVENRSSIRVLSQKPLIILDACRTPQQAAALLRVLNMAKVRHMSAVIGLTEEEGAESFLAALETGLTSEEQKKDKSTMPGMGENPFDKVFLVAPAGTEAALAERLTEKARYHFDAVFCPTLAEAVEQAKANSRRGLLVCGSEAIALEAEKLLSDTVL
;
A
#
# COMPACT_ATOMS: atom_id res chain seq x y z
N LEU A 1 4.58 -14.38 25.57
CA LEU A 1 4.29 -13.12 24.82
C LEU A 1 2.87 -13.18 24.27
N SER A 2 2.06 -12.22 24.66
CA SER A 2 0.64 -12.15 24.32
C SER A 2 0.48 -11.83 22.81
N PRO A 3 -0.50 -12.44 22.10
CA PRO A 3 -0.71 -12.19 20.66
C PRO A 3 -0.98 -10.71 20.30
N SER A 4 -1.33 -9.89 21.28
CA SER A 4 -1.57 -8.45 21.15
C SER A 4 -0.28 -7.65 20.89
N SER A 5 0.89 -8.09 21.38
CA SER A 5 2.15 -7.36 21.19
C SER A 5 2.73 -7.59 19.80
N ALA A 6 2.59 -8.79 19.25
CA ALA A 6 3.10 -9.12 17.91
C ALA A 6 2.35 -8.37 16.80
N ALA A 7 1.04 -8.16 16.95
CA ALA A 7 0.25 -7.36 16.00
C ALA A 7 0.60 -5.86 16.06
N SER A 8 0.94 -5.33 17.24
CA SER A 8 1.37 -3.95 17.42
C SER A 8 2.74 -3.68 16.77
N ASP A 9 3.67 -4.65 16.79
CA ASP A 9 5.02 -4.49 16.24
C ASP A 9 5.05 -4.54 14.70
N VAL A 10 4.07 -5.15 14.05
CA VAL A 10 3.97 -5.16 12.59
C VAL A 10 3.64 -3.75 12.06
N TYR A 11 2.98 -2.92 12.86
CA TYR A 11 2.53 -1.56 12.48
C TYR A 11 3.46 -0.43 12.95
N LYS A 12 4.43 -0.71 13.83
CA LYS A 12 5.44 0.28 14.26
C LYS A 12 6.82 -0.23 13.89
N ARG A 13 7.45 0.40 12.91
CA ARG A 13 8.84 0.11 12.57
C ARG A 13 9.74 1.21 13.06
N GLN A 14 10.91 0.80 13.51
CA GLN A 14 12.02 1.65 13.89
C GLN A 14 13.08 1.54 12.78
N VAL A 15 13.63 2.67 12.36
CA VAL A 15 14.86 2.69 11.59
C VAL A 15 16.02 2.80 12.57
N ASP A 16 17.07 2.04 12.31
CA ASP A 16 18.37 2.15 12.95
C ASP A 16 19.40 2.23 11.82
N TYR A 17 19.94 3.41 11.59
CA TYR A 17 20.86 3.68 10.50
C TYR A 17 21.86 4.76 10.88
N GLY A 18 23.17 4.46 10.80
CA GLY A 18 24.24 5.42 11.03
C GLY A 18 24.23 6.07 12.42
N GLY A 19 23.70 5.39 13.45
CA GLY A 19 23.52 5.91 14.79
C GLY A 19 22.21 6.67 15.02
N TYR A 20 21.38 6.85 13.97
CA TYR A 20 20.05 7.46 14.08
C TYR A 20 19.00 6.38 14.27
N THR A 21 18.33 6.41 15.41
CA THR A 21 17.27 5.48 15.75
C THR A 21 15.97 6.26 15.93
N ALA A 22 14.99 6.04 15.04
CA ALA A 22 13.70 6.74 15.09
C ALA A 22 12.53 5.81 14.76
N PRO A 23 11.36 6.01 15.36
CA PRO A 23 10.13 5.35 14.93
C PRO A 23 9.74 5.86 13.54
N LEU A 24 9.31 4.96 12.65
CA LEU A 24 8.78 5.32 11.34
C LEU A 24 7.26 5.19 11.33
N ALA A 25 6.57 6.21 10.87
CA ALA A 25 5.12 6.18 10.68
C ALA A 25 4.69 5.28 9.50
N PHE A 26 5.64 4.78 8.69
CA PHE A 26 5.37 4.02 7.49
C PHE A 26 5.54 2.52 7.69
N LEU A 27 4.70 1.76 6.99
CA LEU A 27 4.76 0.32 6.93
C LEU A 27 5.62 -0.14 5.74
N GLY A 28 6.37 -1.21 5.93
CA GLY A 28 7.13 -1.87 4.88
C GLY A 28 8.65 -1.61 4.94
N ARG A 29 9.42 -2.57 4.40
CA ARG A 29 10.89 -2.53 4.39
C ARG A 29 11.45 -1.36 3.59
N HIS A 30 10.72 -0.90 2.57
CA HIS A 30 11.09 0.26 1.76
C HIS A 30 11.12 1.55 2.58
N ALA A 31 10.31 1.66 3.64
CA ALA A 31 10.31 2.83 4.53
C ALA A 31 11.66 3.00 5.24
N ALA A 32 12.27 1.91 5.72
CA ALA A 32 13.60 1.96 6.35
C ALA A 32 14.68 2.35 5.32
N GLY A 33 14.60 1.85 4.08
CA GLY A 33 15.51 2.27 3.00
C GLY A 33 15.38 3.76 2.67
N ASN A 34 14.16 4.27 2.55
CA ASN A 34 13.91 5.69 2.30
C ASN A 34 14.40 6.58 3.46
N ALA A 35 14.20 6.14 4.70
CA ALA A 35 14.70 6.84 5.88
C ALA A 35 16.24 6.90 5.88
N ALA A 36 16.93 5.81 5.55
CA ALA A 36 18.39 5.80 5.41
C ALA A 36 18.88 6.79 4.35
N VAL A 37 18.21 6.87 3.19
CA VAL A 37 18.52 7.86 2.16
C VAL A 37 18.29 9.28 2.66
N ALA A 38 17.21 9.53 3.41
CA ALA A 38 16.93 10.84 3.99
C ALA A 38 18.02 11.27 4.99
N VAL A 39 18.50 10.36 5.85
CA VAL A 39 19.62 10.59 6.76
C VAL A 39 20.88 10.94 5.97
N GLU A 40 21.25 10.17 4.94
CA GLU A 40 22.43 10.43 4.12
C GLU A 40 22.35 11.78 3.40
N LEU A 41 21.17 12.18 2.93
CA LEU A 41 20.96 13.50 2.32
C LEU A 41 21.16 14.63 3.35
N ALA A 42 20.63 14.48 4.56
CA ALA A 42 20.83 15.45 5.64
C ALA A 42 22.31 15.57 6.00
N LEU A 43 23.02 14.45 6.15
CA LEU A 43 24.46 14.43 6.41
C LEU A 43 25.28 15.02 5.25
N ALA A 44 24.86 14.80 4.01
CA ALA A 44 25.51 15.40 2.85
C ALA A 44 25.35 16.93 2.81
N LEU A 45 24.18 17.42 3.18
CA LEU A 45 23.93 18.86 3.34
C LEU A 45 24.76 19.46 4.49
N TRP A 46 24.80 18.76 5.62
CA TRP A 46 25.64 19.18 6.77
C TRP A 46 27.12 19.30 6.38
N ARG A 47 27.67 18.33 5.63
CA ARG A 47 29.05 18.40 5.09
C ARG A 47 29.28 19.58 4.15
N LYS A 48 28.21 20.16 3.58
CA LYS A 48 28.25 21.37 2.75
C LYS A 48 28.07 22.67 3.54
N GLY A 49 27.98 22.61 4.88
CA GLY A 49 27.89 23.76 5.76
C GLY A 49 26.46 24.16 6.17
N PHE A 50 25.46 23.35 5.87
CA PHE A 50 24.12 23.58 6.44
C PHE A 50 24.07 23.11 7.89
N GLU A 51 23.49 23.92 8.76
CA GLU A 51 23.26 23.53 10.15
C GLU A 51 22.03 22.62 10.25
N ILE A 52 22.27 21.34 10.41
CA ILE A 52 21.23 20.30 10.59
C ILE A 52 21.59 19.51 11.86
N PRO A 53 21.03 19.85 13.02
CA PRO A 53 21.29 19.12 14.25
C PRO A 53 20.66 17.71 14.20
N ASP A 54 21.25 16.75 14.91
CA ASP A 54 20.80 15.37 14.96
C ASP A 54 19.33 15.24 15.43
N GLU A 55 18.93 16.10 16.38
CA GLU A 55 17.56 16.16 16.87
C GLU A 55 16.55 16.52 15.76
N ALA A 56 16.95 17.38 14.80
CA ALA A 56 16.11 17.74 13.67
C ALA A 56 15.92 16.56 12.69
N ILE A 57 16.98 15.75 12.49
CA ILE A 57 16.90 14.53 11.69
C ILE A 57 15.95 13.54 12.35
N LEU A 58 16.12 13.28 13.65
CA LEU A 58 15.27 12.36 14.41
C LEU A 58 13.81 12.81 14.45
N ALA A 59 13.58 14.10 14.73
CA ALA A 59 12.24 14.69 14.75
C ALA A 59 11.59 14.63 13.36
N GLY A 60 12.33 14.92 12.30
CA GLY A 60 11.86 14.81 10.92
C GLY A 60 11.44 13.40 10.56
N LEU A 61 12.26 12.39 10.86
CA LEU A 61 11.93 10.99 10.61
C LEU A 61 10.66 10.54 11.37
N ALA A 62 10.50 10.98 12.61
CA ALA A 62 9.33 10.64 13.43
C ALA A 62 8.05 11.37 13.00
N ALA A 63 8.17 12.59 12.47
CA ALA A 63 7.05 13.46 12.13
C ALA A 63 6.55 13.29 10.68
N VAL A 64 7.28 12.56 9.83
CA VAL A 64 6.86 12.39 8.43
C VAL A 64 5.50 11.71 8.35
N GLU A 65 4.52 12.41 7.80
CA GLU A 65 3.23 11.84 7.38
C GLU A 65 3.28 11.53 5.89
N ASN A 66 3.09 10.26 5.53
CA ASN A 66 2.94 9.87 4.13
C ASN A 66 1.52 9.39 3.87
N ARG A 67 0.71 10.25 3.27
CA ARG A 67 -0.67 9.93 2.89
C ARG A 67 -0.74 8.97 1.70
N SER A 68 0.35 8.79 0.98
CA SER A 68 0.43 7.93 -0.22
C SER A 68 0.88 6.49 0.08
N SER A 69 1.15 6.13 1.33
CA SER A 69 1.59 4.78 1.74
C SER A 69 0.49 4.08 2.55
N ILE A 70 0.69 2.83 2.86
CA ILE A 70 -0.27 1.97 3.56
C ILE A 70 -0.82 2.66 4.81
N ARG A 71 -2.11 2.97 4.81
CA ARG A 71 -2.84 3.58 5.92
C ARG A 71 -3.98 2.69 6.36
N VAL A 72 -4.07 2.43 7.64
CA VAL A 72 -5.17 1.68 8.25
C VAL A 72 -6.20 2.70 8.77
N LEU A 73 -7.36 2.79 8.12
CA LEU A 73 -8.47 3.65 8.56
C LEU A 73 -9.27 2.99 9.68
N SER A 74 -9.45 1.69 9.63
CA SER A 74 -10.19 0.92 10.64
C SER A 74 -9.56 -0.46 10.81
N GLN A 75 -9.63 -0.97 12.03
CA GLN A 75 -9.17 -2.33 12.35
C GLN A 75 -10.31 -3.35 12.39
N LYS A 76 -11.55 -2.89 12.55
CA LYS A 76 -12.74 -3.77 12.63
C LYS A 76 -13.96 -3.06 12.02
N PRO A 77 -14.31 -3.38 10.76
CA PRO A 77 -13.56 -4.21 9.80
C PRO A 77 -12.21 -3.58 9.43
N LEU A 78 -11.24 -4.38 9.00
CA LEU A 78 -9.96 -3.86 8.55
C LEU A 78 -10.14 -3.07 7.24
N ILE A 79 -9.79 -1.79 7.23
CA ILE A 79 -9.85 -0.92 6.05
C ILE A 79 -8.47 -0.32 5.83
N ILE A 80 -7.91 -0.61 4.66
CA ILE A 80 -6.57 -0.17 4.26
C ILE A 80 -6.68 0.70 3.01
N LEU A 81 -6.01 1.85 3.03
CA LEU A 81 -5.80 2.68 1.86
C LEU A 81 -4.31 2.67 1.47
N ASP A 82 -4.05 2.63 0.18
CA ASP A 82 -2.69 2.76 -0.35
C ASP A 82 -2.72 3.39 -1.75
N ALA A 83 -1.86 4.36 -2.00
CA ALA A 83 -1.77 5.04 -3.29
C ALA A 83 -0.83 4.33 -4.29
N CYS A 84 -0.52 3.04 -4.07
CA CYS A 84 0.36 2.29 -4.95
C CYS A 84 -0.18 2.26 -6.38
N ARG A 85 0.70 2.54 -7.34
CA ARG A 85 0.39 2.57 -8.77
C ARG A 85 1.45 1.90 -9.63
N THR A 86 2.59 1.54 -9.04
CA THR A 86 3.68 0.84 -9.74
C THR A 86 3.77 -0.62 -9.31
N PRO A 87 4.31 -1.51 -10.15
CA PRO A 87 4.51 -2.92 -9.79
C PRO A 87 5.31 -3.11 -8.51
N GLN A 88 6.34 -2.27 -8.29
CA GLN A 88 7.18 -2.33 -7.10
C GLN A 88 6.38 -2.01 -5.82
N GLN A 89 5.51 -0.99 -5.89
CA GLN A 89 4.65 -0.60 -4.78
C GLN A 89 3.58 -1.66 -4.51
N ALA A 90 2.95 -2.21 -5.56
CA ALA A 90 1.98 -3.30 -5.44
C ALA A 90 2.58 -4.55 -4.79
N ALA A 91 3.78 -4.96 -5.24
CA ALA A 91 4.50 -6.07 -4.63
C ALA A 91 4.84 -5.80 -3.15
N ALA A 92 5.27 -4.58 -2.83
CA ALA A 92 5.57 -4.20 -1.45
C ALA A 92 4.32 -4.22 -0.56
N LEU A 93 3.19 -3.72 -1.05
CA LEU A 93 1.90 -3.76 -0.36
C LEU A 93 1.48 -5.20 -0.08
N LEU A 94 1.49 -6.08 -1.09
CA LEU A 94 1.10 -7.47 -0.91
C LEU A 94 2.00 -8.19 0.11
N ARG A 95 3.31 -7.93 0.09
CA ARG A 95 4.24 -8.49 1.09
C ARG A 95 3.87 -8.05 2.50
N VAL A 96 3.47 -6.80 2.71
CA VAL A 96 3.02 -6.30 4.02
C VAL A 96 1.75 -7.02 4.45
N LEU A 97 0.75 -7.16 3.57
CA LEU A 97 -0.48 -7.90 3.85
C LEU A 97 -0.20 -9.36 4.22
N ASN A 98 0.70 -10.01 3.49
CA ASN A 98 1.10 -11.38 3.75
C ASN A 98 1.86 -11.55 5.08
N MET A 99 2.77 -10.63 5.40
CA MET A 99 3.46 -10.62 6.70
C MET A 99 2.49 -10.41 7.87
N ALA A 100 1.48 -9.57 7.67
CA ALA A 100 0.40 -9.35 8.63
C ALA A 100 -0.63 -10.49 8.66
N LYS A 101 -0.46 -11.54 7.83
CA LYS A 101 -1.38 -12.67 7.67
C LYS A 101 -2.81 -12.25 7.34
N VAL A 102 -2.93 -11.16 6.60
CA VAL A 102 -4.23 -10.68 6.11
C VAL A 102 -4.71 -11.61 5.00
N ARG A 103 -5.97 -12.04 5.08
CA ARG A 103 -6.64 -12.94 4.13
C ARG A 103 -8.11 -12.57 4.04
N HIS A 104 -8.76 -13.01 2.96
CA HIS A 104 -10.20 -12.83 2.75
C HIS A 104 -10.63 -11.38 2.74
N MET A 105 -9.89 -10.55 2.00
CA MET A 105 -10.22 -9.15 1.73
C MET A 105 -10.92 -9.01 0.38
N SER A 106 -11.67 -7.93 0.23
CA SER A 106 -11.97 -7.38 -1.11
C SER A 106 -11.01 -6.21 -1.40
N ALA A 107 -10.70 -6.00 -2.67
CA ALA A 107 -9.93 -4.83 -3.09
C ALA A 107 -10.75 -3.95 -4.04
N VAL A 108 -10.63 -2.63 -3.89
CA VAL A 108 -11.07 -1.62 -4.86
C VAL A 108 -9.84 -1.01 -5.49
N ILE A 109 -9.73 -1.10 -6.81
CA ILE A 109 -8.55 -0.62 -7.56
C ILE A 109 -8.98 0.48 -8.52
N GLY A 110 -8.33 1.64 -8.41
CA GLY A 110 -8.53 2.77 -9.31
C GLY A 110 -7.20 3.26 -9.90
N LEU A 111 -6.87 2.79 -11.11
CA LEU A 111 -5.71 3.25 -11.87
C LEU A 111 -6.11 4.42 -12.78
N THR A 112 -5.20 5.38 -12.98
CA THR A 112 -5.41 6.56 -13.81
C THR A 112 -4.91 6.39 -15.25
N GLU A 113 -4.17 5.31 -15.52
CA GLU A 113 -3.58 5.02 -16.82
C GLU A 113 -3.53 3.51 -17.08
N GLU A 114 -3.52 3.13 -18.35
CA GLU A 114 -3.47 1.72 -18.75
C GLU A 114 -2.04 1.18 -18.86
N GLU A 115 -1.07 2.10 -19.07
CA GLU A 115 0.34 1.74 -19.15
C GLU A 115 0.84 1.17 -17.83
N GLY A 116 1.50 0.02 -17.89
CA GLY A 116 2.01 -0.68 -16.69
C GLY A 116 0.95 -1.40 -15.85
N ALA A 117 -0.35 -1.29 -16.17
CA ALA A 117 -1.43 -1.89 -15.39
C ALA A 117 -1.29 -3.42 -15.27
N GLU A 118 -0.94 -4.11 -16.35
CA GLU A 118 -0.72 -5.56 -16.33
C GLU A 118 0.37 -5.96 -15.34
N SER A 119 1.51 -5.26 -15.38
CA SER A 119 2.61 -5.51 -14.44
C SER A 119 2.25 -5.16 -13.00
N PHE A 120 1.42 -4.13 -12.80
CA PHE A 120 0.88 -3.77 -11.48
C PHE A 120 -0.03 -4.88 -10.93
N LEU A 121 -0.98 -5.36 -11.74
CA LEU A 121 -1.93 -6.40 -11.35
C LEU A 121 -1.20 -7.72 -11.05
N ALA A 122 -0.26 -8.13 -11.89
CA ALA A 122 0.58 -9.30 -11.66
C ALA A 122 1.40 -9.18 -10.37
N ALA A 123 1.94 -8.00 -10.08
CA ALA A 123 2.70 -7.76 -8.86
C ALA A 123 1.79 -7.73 -7.62
N LEU A 124 0.55 -7.24 -7.74
CA LEU A 124 -0.43 -7.24 -6.67
C LEU A 124 -0.95 -8.66 -6.37
N GLU A 125 -0.99 -9.55 -7.37
CA GLU A 125 -1.35 -10.96 -7.20
C GLU A 125 -0.23 -11.76 -6.53
N THR A 126 1.01 -11.59 -7.00
CA THR A 126 2.13 -12.49 -6.66
C THR A 126 3.07 -11.97 -5.58
N GLY A 127 3.04 -10.67 -5.31
CA GLY A 127 4.03 -9.99 -4.46
C GLY A 127 5.41 -9.85 -5.11
N LEU A 128 5.52 -10.08 -6.42
CA LEU A 128 6.76 -10.04 -7.18
C LEU A 128 6.65 -9.10 -8.38
N THR A 129 7.67 -8.32 -8.63
CA THR A 129 7.83 -7.62 -9.91
C THR A 129 8.26 -8.59 -11.01
N SER A 130 8.10 -8.19 -12.27
CA SER A 130 8.52 -9.01 -13.42
C SER A 130 10.01 -9.38 -13.39
N GLU A 131 10.85 -8.53 -12.82
CA GLU A 131 12.28 -8.80 -12.64
C GLU A 131 12.54 -9.82 -11.52
N GLU A 132 11.78 -9.75 -10.43
CA GLU A 132 11.86 -10.67 -9.30
C GLU A 132 11.33 -12.06 -9.66
N GLN A 133 10.30 -12.14 -10.53
CA GLN A 133 9.77 -13.42 -11.00
C GLN A 133 10.79 -14.27 -11.79
N LYS A 134 11.81 -13.62 -12.36
CA LYS A 134 12.92 -14.29 -13.07
C LYS A 134 14.00 -14.85 -12.13
N LYS A 135 14.00 -14.46 -10.86
CA LYS A 135 14.95 -14.89 -9.83
C LYS A 135 14.37 -16.06 -9.02
N ASP A 136 15.24 -16.78 -8.31
CA ASP A 136 14.81 -17.89 -7.44
C ASP A 136 13.88 -17.37 -6.33
N LYS A 137 12.66 -17.90 -6.31
CA LYS A 137 11.58 -17.47 -5.41
C LYS A 137 11.79 -17.95 -3.97
N SER A 138 12.68 -18.93 -3.72
CA SER A 138 12.79 -19.60 -2.42
C SER A 138 13.30 -18.71 -1.29
N THR A 139 13.87 -17.55 -1.60
CA THR A 139 14.56 -16.68 -0.63
C THR A 139 13.83 -15.35 -0.35
N MET A 140 12.67 -15.08 -0.95
CA MET A 140 11.99 -13.80 -0.79
C MET A 140 10.96 -13.83 0.34
N PRO A 141 11.16 -13.07 1.44
CA PRO A 141 10.20 -13.00 2.53
C PRO A 141 8.93 -12.26 2.13
N GLY A 142 7.77 -12.76 2.59
CA GLY A 142 6.47 -12.11 2.37
C GLY A 142 5.75 -12.56 1.09
N MET A 143 6.29 -13.54 0.39
CA MET A 143 5.53 -14.27 -0.63
C MET A 143 4.46 -15.12 0.04
N GLY A 144 3.26 -14.99 -0.44
CA GLY A 144 2.13 -15.72 0.10
C GLY A 144 1.01 -15.83 -0.91
N GLU A 145 -0.07 -16.42 -0.45
CA GLU A 145 -1.30 -16.51 -1.24
C GLU A 145 -1.89 -15.12 -1.47
N ASN A 146 -2.56 -14.94 -2.61
CA ASN A 146 -3.39 -13.79 -2.88
C ASN A 146 -4.44 -13.61 -1.76
N PRO A 147 -4.47 -12.46 -1.07
CA PRO A 147 -5.40 -12.23 0.04
C PRO A 147 -6.80 -11.81 -0.43
N PHE A 148 -7.02 -11.57 -1.71
CA PHE A 148 -8.24 -10.96 -2.24
C PHE A 148 -9.23 -12.03 -2.73
N ASP A 149 -10.42 -12.06 -2.12
CA ASP A 149 -11.53 -12.91 -2.57
C ASP A 149 -12.20 -12.31 -3.81
N LYS A 150 -12.25 -10.97 -3.91
CA LYS A 150 -12.83 -10.25 -5.04
C LYS A 150 -12.20 -8.87 -5.23
N VAL A 151 -12.12 -8.43 -6.48
CA VAL A 151 -11.51 -7.16 -6.86
C VAL A 151 -12.51 -6.32 -7.66
N PHE A 152 -12.65 -5.05 -7.30
CA PHE A 152 -13.54 -4.09 -7.95
C PHE A 152 -12.72 -3.01 -8.62
N LEU A 153 -12.89 -2.85 -9.94
CA LEU A 153 -12.22 -1.80 -10.71
C LEU A 153 -13.16 -0.60 -10.85
N VAL A 154 -12.62 0.58 -10.60
CA VAL A 154 -13.36 1.84 -10.68
C VAL A 154 -12.50 2.91 -11.34
N ALA A 155 -13.13 3.82 -12.09
CA ALA A 155 -12.45 4.99 -12.62
C ALA A 155 -12.29 6.04 -11.50
N PRO A 156 -11.06 6.46 -11.16
CA PRO A 156 -10.85 7.61 -10.29
C PRO A 156 -11.48 8.87 -10.85
N ALA A 157 -11.79 9.84 -10.00
CA ALA A 157 -12.33 11.13 -10.43
C ALA A 157 -11.44 11.79 -11.51
N GLY A 158 -12.05 12.21 -12.60
CA GLY A 158 -11.34 12.79 -13.74
C GLY A 158 -10.78 11.81 -14.77
N THR A 159 -11.00 10.50 -14.59
CA THR A 159 -10.68 9.48 -15.59
C THR A 159 -11.96 8.93 -16.26
N GLU A 160 -11.80 8.40 -17.49
CA GLU A 160 -12.93 7.85 -18.24
C GLU A 160 -13.31 6.44 -17.72
N ALA A 161 -14.61 6.16 -17.60
CA ALA A 161 -15.13 4.85 -17.23
C ALA A 161 -14.62 3.72 -18.14
N ALA A 162 -14.47 4.00 -19.44
CA ALA A 162 -13.93 3.06 -20.42
C ALA A 162 -12.50 2.58 -20.07
N LEU A 163 -11.71 3.37 -19.37
CA LEU A 163 -10.40 2.92 -18.86
C LEU A 163 -10.59 1.83 -17.81
N ALA A 164 -11.46 2.04 -16.82
CA ALA A 164 -11.71 1.05 -15.78
C ALA A 164 -12.33 -0.25 -16.33
N GLU A 165 -13.16 -0.16 -17.38
CA GLU A 165 -13.69 -1.34 -18.08
C GLU A 165 -12.56 -2.15 -18.73
N ARG A 166 -11.65 -1.51 -19.49
CA ARG A 166 -10.48 -2.19 -20.07
C ARG A 166 -9.54 -2.77 -19.02
N LEU A 167 -9.36 -2.05 -17.93
CA LEU A 167 -8.55 -2.53 -16.80
C LEU A 167 -9.21 -3.73 -16.10
N THR A 168 -10.53 -3.78 -16.06
CA THR A 168 -11.27 -4.94 -15.53
C THR A 168 -11.03 -6.19 -16.36
N GLU A 169 -11.02 -6.08 -17.67
CA GLU A 169 -10.69 -7.23 -18.54
C GLU A 169 -9.29 -7.77 -18.27
N LYS A 170 -8.29 -6.87 -18.07
CA LYS A 170 -6.94 -7.29 -17.67
C LYS A 170 -6.93 -7.91 -16.28
N ALA A 171 -7.64 -7.31 -15.32
CA ALA A 171 -7.68 -7.80 -13.95
C ALA A 171 -8.30 -9.19 -13.81
N ARG A 172 -9.18 -9.59 -14.72
CA ARG A 172 -9.80 -10.94 -14.74
C ARG A 172 -8.82 -12.07 -15.01
N TYR A 173 -7.64 -11.79 -15.56
CA TYR A 173 -6.57 -12.78 -15.71
C TYR A 173 -5.87 -13.08 -14.36
N HIS A 174 -6.02 -12.22 -13.38
CA HIS A 174 -5.35 -12.29 -12.08
C HIS A 174 -6.29 -12.51 -10.91
N PHE A 175 -7.56 -12.02 -11.03
CA PHE A 175 -8.52 -11.96 -9.93
C PHE A 175 -9.94 -12.23 -10.39
N ASP A 176 -10.83 -12.59 -9.46
CA ASP A 176 -12.28 -12.43 -9.66
C ASP A 176 -12.60 -10.92 -9.66
N ALA A 177 -12.60 -10.32 -10.86
CA ALA A 177 -12.65 -8.88 -11.03
C ALA A 177 -13.97 -8.41 -11.66
N VAL A 178 -14.53 -7.32 -11.12
CA VAL A 178 -15.79 -6.69 -11.55
C VAL A 178 -15.57 -5.19 -11.73
N PHE A 179 -16.12 -4.63 -12.80
CA PHE A 179 -16.22 -3.18 -13.00
C PHE A 179 -17.32 -2.59 -12.13
N CYS A 180 -17.05 -1.44 -11.52
CA CYS A 180 -18.06 -0.63 -10.83
C CYS A 180 -18.05 0.80 -11.40
N PRO A 181 -19.23 1.38 -11.67
CA PRO A 181 -19.34 2.74 -12.22
C PRO A 181 -18.84 3.81 -11.28
N THR A 182 -18.98 3.62 -9.96
CA THR A 182 -18.61 4.59 -8.94
C THR A 182 -17.81 3.97 -7.79
N LEU A 183 -17.00 4.79 -7.13
CA LEU A 183 -16.28 4.36 -5.94
C LEU A 183 -17.22 3.93 -4.81
N ALA A 184 -18.34 4.65 -4.63
CA ALA A 184 -19.32 4.33 -3.60
C ALA A 184 -19.89 2.92 -3.79
N GLU A 185 -20.33 2.58 -4.99
CA GLU A 185 -20.82 1.23 -5.33
C GLU A 185 -19.74 0.17 -5.17
N ALA A 186 -18.49 0.47 -5.60
CA ALA A 186 -17.37 -0.45 -5.44
C ALA A 186 -17.09 -0.76 -3.96
N VAL A 187 -17.10 0.27 -3.11
CA VAL A 187 -16.88 0.14 -1.66
C VAL A 187 -18.01 -0.62 -0.99
N GLU A 188 -19.27 -0.35 -1.34
CA GLU A 188 -20.43 -1.09 -0.80
C GLU A 188 -20.37 -2.57 -1.19
N GLN A 189 -20.16 -2.87 -2.46
CA GLN A 189 -20.04 -4.25 -2.93
C GLN A 189 -18.82 -4.94 -2.31
N ALA A 190 -17.69 -4.26 -2.20
CA ALA A 190 -16.48 -4.79 -1.58
C ALA A 190 -16.70 -5.12 -0.10
N LYS A 191 -17.37 -4.25 0.66
CA LYS A 191 -17.74 -4.50 2.07
C LYS A 191 -18.70 -5.70 2.19
N ALA A 192 -19.68 -5.82 1.29
CA ALA A 192 -20.63 -6.93 1.31
C ALA A 192 -19.97 -8.27 0.98
N ASN A 193 -18.94 -8.29 0.12
CA ASN A 193 -18.23 -9.49 -0.30
C ASN A 193 -17.03 -9.84 0.59
N SER A 194 -16.55 -8.90 1.40
CA SER A 194 -15.38 -9.12 2.25
C SER A 194 -15.73 -9.79 3.56
N ARG A 195 -14.95 -10.81 3.93
CA ARG A 195 -15.08 -11.46 5.23
C ARG A 195 -14.25 -10.78 6.33
N ARG A 196 -13.15 -10.11 5.97
CA ARG A 196 -12.20 -9.59 6.95
C ARG A 196 -11.75 -8.15 6.73
N GLY A 197 -11.86 -7.62 5.50
CA GLY A 197 -11.43 -6.26 5.27
C GLY A 197 -11.50 -5.78 3.83
N LEU A 198 -11.23 -4.51 3.67
CA LEU A 198 -11.23 -3.77 2.41
C LEU A 198 -9.87 -3.12 2.19
N LEU A 199 -9.32 -3.32 1.00
CA LEU A 199 -8.20 -2.51 0.47
C LEU A 199 -8.75 -1.55 -0.59
N VAL A 200 -8.32 -0.29 -0.56
CA VAL A 200 -8.50 0.64 -1.69
C VAL A 200 -7.13 1.09 -2.15
N CYS A 201 -6.82 0.91 -3.43
CA CYS A 201 -5.51 1.23 -3.99
C CYS A 201 -5.55 1.54 -5.49
N GLY A 202 -4.39 1.85 -6.08
CA GLY A 202 -4.19 2.03 -7.52
C GLY A 202 -3.81 3.46 -7.92
N SER A 203 -4.15 4.47 -7.13
CA SER A 203 -3.71 5.85 -7.33
C SER A 203 -3.93 6.68 -6.07
N GLU A 204 -3.27 7.82 -5.98
CA GLU A 204 -3.51 8.78 -4.90
C GLU A 204 -4.93 9.34 -4.94
N ALA A 205 -5.45 9.60 -6.15
CA ALA A 205 -6.80 10.10 -6.34
C ALA A 205 -7.86 9.19 -5.70
N ILE A 206 -7.79 7.87 -5.98
CA ILE A 206 -8.76 6.92 -5.42
C ILE A 206 -8.61 6.76 -3.92
N ALA A 207 -7.37 6.79 -3.41
CA ALA A 207 -7.12 6.69 -1.97
C ALA A 207 -7.68 7.90 -1.20
N LEU A 208 -7.52 9.11 -1.72
CA LEU A 208 -8.07 10.34 -1.12
C LEU A 208 -9.60 10.40 -1.21
N GLU A 209 -10.18 9.97 -2.34
CA GLU A 209 -11.63 9.91 -2.51
C GLU A 209 -12.26 8.88 -1.55
N ALA A 210 -11.64 7.70 -1.42
CA ALA A 210 -12.07 6.68 -0.49
C ALA A 210 -11.94 7.12 0.98
N GLU A 211 -10.89 7.87 1.31
CA GLU A 211 -10.73 8.43 2.66
C GLU A 211 -11.91 9.30 3.05
N LYS A 212 -12.31 10.22 2.17
CA LYS A 212 -13.48 11.08 2.40
C LYS A 212 -14.76 10.26 2.57
N LEU A 213 -15.03 9.37 1.60
CA LEU A 213 -16.23 8.52 1.62
C LEU A 213 -16.31 7.64 2.87
N LEU A 214 -15.20 7.09 3.32
CA LEU A 214 -15.16 6.17 4.45
C LEU A 214 -15.12 6.86 5.80
N SER A 215 -14.56 8.09 5.89
CA SER A 215 -14.56 8.88 7.12
C SER A 215 -15.95 9.36 7.48
N ASP A 216 -16.77 9.72 6.49
CA ASP A 216 -18.17 10.14 6.69
C ASP A 216 -19.09 8.98 7.12
N THR A 217 -18.63 7.73 6.96
CA THR A 217 -19.42 6.51 7.27
C THR A 217 -19.04 5.90 8.63
N VAL A 218 -17.90 6.30 9.23
CA VAL A 218 -17.37 5.74 10.49
C VAL A 218 -17.76 6.62 11.70
N LEU A 219 -18.37 7.79 11.46
CA LEU A 219 -18.99 8.65 12.49
C LEU A 219 -20.46 8.28 12.66
#